data_2faea158ab55554e306874b405ba7e38
#
_entry.id   2faea158ab55554e306874b405ba7e38
#
_cell.length_a   1.000
_cell.length_b   1.000
_cell.length_c   1.000
_cell.angle_alpha   90.00
_cell.angle_beta   90.00
_cell.angle_gamma   90.00
#
_symmetry.space_group_name_H-M   'P 1'
#
loop_
_entity.id
_entity.type
_entity.pdbx_description
1 polymer ?
#
loop_
_entity_poly.entity_id
_entity_poly.type
_entity_poly.pdbx_seq_one_letter_code
_entity_poly.pdbx_strand_id
1 'polypeptide(L)'
;MKKVLVSILSDHLVPNYLFIKEMRGQYNELLFIGTPYTESKEIATHLENVLEDKAENIKKIIVESDQYQKGLQSLANTSMPTDVHYIVNLTGGTKIMSLIVYDFFRKLNSS
;
A
#
# COMPACT_ATOMS: atom_id res chain seq x y z
N MET A 1 11.84 -12.97 9.29
CA MET A 1 11.37 -12.54 7.97
C MET A 1 10.90 -11.08 8.06
N LYS A 2 11.32 -10.24 7.15
CA LYS A 2 10.90 -8.85 7.08
C LYS A 2 9.41 -8.76 6.80
N LYS A 3 8.73 -7.85 7.48
CA LYS A 3 7.29 -7.64 7.30
C LYS A 3 7.05 -6.26 6.70
N VAL A 4 6.24 -6.23 5.65
CA VAL A 4 5.86 -4.99 4.94
C VAL A 4 4.37 -4.79 5.12
N LEU A 5 3.99 -3.63 5.66
CA LEU A 5 2.58 -3.25 5.78
C LEU A 5 2.17 -2.48 4.53
N VAL A 6 1.24 -3.05 3.79
CA VAL A 6 0.73 -2.47 2.54
C VAL A 6 -0.55 -1.71 2.84
N SER A 7 -0.61 -0.45 2.47
CA SER A 7 -1.79 0.39 2.71
C SER A 7 -2.21 1.11 1.44
N ILE A 8 -3.50 0.98 1.10
CA ILE A 8 -4.05 1.66 -0.08
C ILE A 8 -4.41 3.09 0.30
N LEU A 9 -3.87 4.05 -0.43
CA LEU A 9 -4.14 5.46 -0.17
C LEU A 9 -5.54 5.87 -0.63
N SER A 10 -6.17 6.74 0.14
CA SER A 10 -7.48 7.30 -0.19
C SER A 10 -7.61 8.70 0.42
N ASP A 11 -8.67 9.41 0.08
CA ASP A 11 -8.96 10.73 0.65
C ASP A 11 -9.17 10.67 2.17
N HIS A 12 -9.53 9.52 2.69
CA HIS A 12 -9.80 9.34 4.11
C HIS A 12 -8.51 8.92 4.83
N LEU A 13 -7.76 9.91 5.31
CA LEU A 13 -6.48 9.67 5.98
C LEU A 13 -6.61 8.96 7.32
N VAL A 14 -7.68 9.28 8.08
CA VAL A 14 -7.82 8.80 9.45
C VAL A 14 -7.87 7.28 9.56
N PRO A 15 -8.68 6.56 8.76
CA PRO A 15 -8.67 5.09 8.84
C PRO A 15 -7.30 4.48 8.55
N ASN A 16 -6.58 5.00 7.56
CA ASN A 16 -5.23 4.52 7.26
C ASN A 16 -4.27 4.81 8.40
N TYR A 17 -4.31 6.02 8.93
CA TYR A 17 -3.46 6.42 10.04
C TYR A 17 -3.69 5.53 11.27
N LEU A 18 -4.95 5.31 11.63
CA LEU A 18 -5.28 4.49 12.81
C LEU A 18 -4.83 3.05 12.64
N PHE A 19 -5.00 2.47 11.45
CA PHE A 19 -4.57 1.11 11.20
C PHE A 19 -3.05 0.97 11.31
N ILE A 20 -2.33 1.90 10.68
CA ILE A 20 -0.86 1.87 10.73
C ILE A 20 -0.39 2.02 12.19
N LYS A 21 -1.02 2.91 12.95
CA LYS A 21 -0.68 3.11 14.34
C LYS A 21 -0.91 1.85 15.17
N GLU A 22 -2.01 1.15 14.95
CA GLU A 22 -2.30 -0.11 15.64
C GLU A 22 -1.31 -1.20 15.30
N MET A 23 -0.80 -1.21 14.07
CA MET A 23 0.15 -2.21 13.61
C MET A 23 1.60 -1.88 13.99
N ARG A 24 1.84 -0.77 14.63
CA ARG A 24 3.19 -0.35 15.00
C ARG A 24 3.90 -1.44 15.80
N GLY A 25 5.13 -1.74 15.41
CA GLY A 25 5.91 -2.82 16.01
C GLY A 25 5.70 -4.16 15.35
N GLN A 26 4.71 -4.29 14.45
CA GLN A 26 4.42 -5.55 13.76
C GLN A 26 4.88 -5.55 12.31
N TYR A 27 5.53 -4.48 11.86
CA TYR A 27 6.06 -4.36 10.51
C TYR A 27 7.39 -3.64 10.54
N ASN A 28 8.18 -3.83 9.48
CA ASN A 28 9.49 -3.18 9.33
C ASN A 28 9.44 -2.04 8.33
N GLU A 29 8.53 -2.11 7.36
CA GLU A 29 8.45 -1.17 6.26
C GLU A 29 7.00 -0.91 5.88
N LEU A 30 6.70 0.32 5.45
CA LEU A 30 5.41 0.69 4.92
C LEU A 30 5.48 0.75 3.40
N LEU A 31 4.45 0.24 2.75
CA LEU A 31 4.31 0.35 1.31
C LEU A 31 2.94 0.98 1.01
N PHE A 32 2.96 2.19 0.49
CA PHE A 32 1.73 2.87 0.07
C PHE A 32 1.42 2.52 -1.37
N ILE A 33 0.17 2.13 -1.62
CA ILE A 33 -0.33 1.93 -2.98
C ILE A 33 -1.23 3.11 -3.31
N GLY A 34 -0.78 3.95 -4.23
CA GLY A 34 -1.53 5.12 -4.64
C GLY A 34 -2.00 5.03 -6.09
N THR A 35 -2.72 6.04 -6.51
CA THR A 35 -3.21 6.20 -7.89
C THR A 35 -2.83 7.61 -8.35
N PRO A 36 -2.95 7.91 -9.65
CA PRO A 36 -2.73 9.29 -10.09
C PRO A 36 -3.61 10.29 -9.32
N TYR A 37 -4.83 9.89 -8.97
CA TYR A 37 -5.71 10.75 -8.17
C TYR A 37 -5.11 11.06 -6.80
N THR A 38 -4.65 10.04 -6.06
CA THR A 38 -4.08 10.27 -4.72
C THR A 38 -2.77 11.04 -4.80
N GLU A 39 -2.01 10.89 -5.90
CA GLU A 39 -0.80 11.68 -6.12
C GLU A 39 -1.14 13.15 -6.32
N SER A 40 -2.20 13.44 -7.09
CA SER A 40 -2.62 14.83 -7.32
C SER A 40 -3.06 15.53 -6.04
N LYS A 41 -3.50 14.77 -5.05
CA LYS A 41 -3.93 15.29 -3.75
C LYS A 41 -2.82 15.22 -2.70
N GLU A 42 -1.64 14.75 -3.06
CA GLU A 42 -0.50 14.60 -2.15
C GLU A 42 -0.83 13.82 -0.88
N ILE A 43 -1.66 12.77 -1.05
CA ILE A 43 -2.14 11.96 0.09
C ILE A 43 -0.97 11.32 0.86
N ALA A 44 0.00 10.76 0.13
CA ALA A 44 1.16 10.12 0.77
C ALA A 44 1.92 11.10 1.65
N THR A 45 2.15 12.33 1.15
CA THR A 45 2.85 13.37 1.89
C THR A 45 2.10 13.75 3.15
N HIS A 46 0.79 13.92 3.05
CA HIS A 46 -0.03 14.27 4.22
C HIS A 46 0.02 13.16 5.28
N LEU A 47 -0.04 11.91 4.84
CA LEU A 47 0.00 10.77 5.76
C LEU A 47 1.38 10.64 6.42
N GLU A 48 2.45 10.79 5.64
CA GLU A 48 3.81 10.73 6.17
C GLU A 48 4.04 11.79 7.24
N ASN A 49 3.44 12.97 7.09
CA ASN A 49 3.62 14.06 8.04
C ASN A 49 3.07 13.76 9.43
N VAL A 50 2.11 12.85 9.55
CA VAL A 50 1.51 12.48 10.83
C VAL A 50 2.02 11.14 11.37
N LEU A 51 2.78 10.40 10.57
CA LEU A 51 3.38 9.13 11.00
C LEU A 51 4.73 9.37 11.66
N GLU A 52 5.08 8.48 12.58
CA GLU A 52 6.38 8.53 13.25
C GLU A 52 7.44 7.68 12.54
N ASP A 53 7.06 7.03 11.45
CA ASP A 53 7.96 6.14 10.71
C ASP A 53 9.04 6.95 10.00
N LYS A 54 10.23 6.35 9.90
CA LYS A 54 11.33 6.96 9.18
C LYS A 54 11.04 6.94 7.68
N ALA A 55 11.35 8.04 7.00
CA ALA A 55 11.11 8.15 5.56
C ALA A 55 11.78 7.02 4.77
N GLU A 56 12.94 6.55 5.21
CA GLU A 56 13.67 5.47 4.54
C GLU A 56 12.91 4.13 4.58
N ASN A 57 11.96 3.98 5.51
CA ASN A 57 11.16 2.78 5.65
C ASN A 57 9.79 2.92 5.00
N ILE A 58 9.56 3.99 4.25
CA ILE A 58 8.30 4.24 3.56
C ILE A 58 8.53 4.21 2.06
N LYS A 59 7.82 3.32 1.38
CA LYS A 59 7.87 3.18 -0.07
C LYS A 59 6.49 3.46 -0.66
N LYS A 60 6.46 3.79 -1.95
CA LYS A 60 5.20 4.09 -2.61
C LYS A 60 5.21 3.54 -4.03
N ILE A 61 4.10 2.96 -4.44
CA ILE A 61 3.88 2.50 -5.81
C ILE A 61 2.60 3.15 -6.31
N ILE A 62 2.64 3.68 -7.53
CA ILE A 62 1.46 4.26 -8.17
C ILE A 62 0.90 3.24 -9.16
N VAL A 63 -0.37 2.89 -8.97
CA VAL A 63 -1.09 1.97 -9.83
C VAL A 63 -2.07 2.77 -10.66
N GLU A 64 -1.86 2.77 -11.96
CA GLU A 64 -2.79 3.40 -12.88
C GLU A 64 -3.92 2.42 -13.15
N SER A 65 -5.07 2.64 -12.52
CA SER A 65 -6.13 1.72 -12.79
C SER A 65 -7.50 2.14 -12.34
N ASP A 66 -8.33 2.19 -13.31
CA ASP A 66 -9.76 2.01 -13.22
C ASP A 66 -10.13 0.62 -13.77
N GLN A 67 -9.14 -0.21 -14.16
CA GLN A 67 -9.34 -1.54 -14.73
C GLN A 67 -8.49 -2.58 -14.02
N TYR A 68 -9.11 -3.70 -13.70
CA TYR A 68 -8.49 -4.76 -12.91
C TYR A 68 -7.21 -5.31 -13.55
N GLN A 69 -7.26 -5.70 -14.83
CA GLN A 69 -6.09 -6.31 -15.48
C GLN A 69 -4.92 -5.34 -15.60
N LYS A 70 -5.20 -4.09 -15.92
CA LYS A 70 -4.15 -3.07 -16.02
C LYS A 70 -3.51 -2.80 -14.67
N GLY A 71 -4.31 -2.80 -13.61
CA GLY A 71 -3.80 -2.62 -12.26
C GLY A 71 -2.91 -3.76 -11.82
N LEU A 72 -3.32 -4.99 -12.07
CA LEU A 72 -2.47 -6.16 -11.79
C LEU A 72 -1.16 -6.09 -12.54
N GLN A 73 -1.20 -5.73 -13.81
CA GLN A 73 0.00 -5.60 -14.62
C GLN A 73 0.92 -4.49 -14.12
N SER A 74 0.33 -3.38 -13.69
CA SER A 74 1.08 -2.27 -13.11
C SER A 74 1.88 -2.72 -11.88
N LEU A 75 1.27 -3.49 -11.00
CA LEU A 75 1.97 -4.06 -9.84
C LEU A 75 2.99 -5.12 -10.25
N ALA A 76 2.65 -5.98 -11.21
CA ALA A 76 3.56 -7.03 -11.68
C ALA A 76 4.81 -6.47 -12.34
N ASN A 77 4.71 -5.27 -12.93
CA ASN A 77 5.87 -4.61 -13.55
C ASN A 77 6.79 -3.98 -12.51
N THR A 78 6.37 -3.91 -11.25
CA THR A 78 7.19 -3.42 -10.18
C THR A 78 7.95 -4.58 -9.56
N SER A 79 9.27 -4.40 -9.37
CA SER A 79 10.08 -5.45 -8.76
C SER A 79 9.81 -5.51 -7.27
N MET A 80 9.14 -6.58 -6.83
CA MET A 80 8.75 -6.76 -5.42
C MET A 80 9.54 -7.91 -4.80
N PRO A 81 10.10 -7.69 -3.60
CA PRO A 81 10.76 -8.78 -2.88
C PRO A 81 9.79 -9.93 -2.61
N THR A 82 10.28 -11.17 -2.73
CA THR A 82 9.48 -12.37 -2.44
C THR A 82 9.85 -13.02 -1.12
N ASP A 83 10.92 -12.56 -0.49
CA ASP A 83 11.41 -13.12 0.78
C ASP A 83 10.92 -12.30 1.99
N VAL A 84 9.82 -11.61 1.84
CA VAL A 84 9.19 -10.82 2.90
C VAL A 84 7.73 -11.24 3.04
N HIS A 85 7.15 -10.91 4.19
CA HIS A 85 5.73 -11.14 4.42
C HIS A 85 4.96 -9.82 4.29
N TYR A 86 3.94 -9.81 3.45
CA TYR A 86 3.12 -8.63 3.23
C TYR A 86 1.84 -8.71 4.05
N ILE A 87 1.63 -7.69 4.90
CA ILE A 87 0.39 -7.50 5.66
C ILE A 87 -0.40 -6.43 4.92
N VAL A 88 -1.61 -6.75 4.48
CA VAL A 88 -2.34 -5.87 3.58
C VAL A 88 -3.54 -5.25 4.28
N ASN A 89 -3.59 -3.92 4.26
CA ASN A 89 -4.73 -3.15 4.75
C ASN A 89 -5.61 -2.79 3.55
N LEU A 90 -6.81 -3.36 3.50
CA LEU A 90 -7.76 -3.14 2.42
C LEU A 90 -8.80 -2.06 2.72
N THR A 91 -8.65 -1.35 3.85
CA THR A 91 -9.58 -0.29 4.24
C THR A 91 -9.27 0.97 3.50
N GLY A 92 -9.50 1.33 2.50
CA GLY A 92 -9.19 2.50 1.69
C GLY A 92 -9.25 2.14 0.24
N GLY A 93 -9.30 3.14 -0.59
CA GLY A 93 -9.37 2.95 -2.02
C GLY A 93 -10.73 2.47 -2.50
N THR A 94 -10.83 2.23 -3.78
CA THR A 94 -12.04 1.73 -4.41
C THR A 94 -12.11 0.21 -4.30
N LYS A 95 -13.26 -0.36 -4.64
CA LYS A 95 -13.43 -1.82 -4.68
C LYS A 95 -12.44 -2.46 -5.66
N ILE A 96 -12.23 -1.84 -6.81
CA ILE A 96 -11.29 -2.33 -7.82
C ILE A 96 -9.87 -2.36 -7.25
N MET A 97 -9.45 -1.29 -6.59
CA MET A 97 -8.12 -1.24 -5.99
C MET A 97 -7.96 -2.30 -4.90
N SER A 98 -8.98 -2.50 -4.08
CA SER A 98 -8.94 -3.54 -3.03
C SER A 98 -8.77 -4.93 -3.65
N LEU A 99 -9.48 -5.22 -4.73
CA LEU A 99 -9.37 -6.52 -5.41
C LEU A 99 -7.99 -6.71 -6.04
N ILE A 100 -7.46 -5.67 -6.69
CA ILE A 100 -6.14 -5.71 -7.32
C ILE A 100 -5.07 -6.01 -6.28
N VAL A 101 -5.08 -5.25 -5.20
CA VAL A 101 -4.07 -5.37 -4.13
C VAL A 101 -4.20 -6.72 -3.43
N TYR A 102 -5.42 -7.13 -3.10
CA TYR A 102 -5.66 -8.41 -2.46
C TYR A 102 -5.12 -9.57 -3.31
N ASP A 103 -5.50 -9.61 -4.58
CA ASP A 103 -5.11 -10.71 -5.45
C ASP A 103 -3.61 -10.74 -5.70
N PHE A 104 -3.00 -9.59 -5.90
CA PHE A 104 -1.57 -9.52 -6.16
C PHE A 104 -0.76 -9.98 -4.95
N PHE A 105 -1.01 -9.40 -3.78
CA PHE A 105 -0.20 -9.70 -2.59
C PHE A 105 -0.51 -11.06 -2.00
N ARG A 106 -1.72 -11.59 -2.18
CA ARG A 106 -2.03 -12.96 -1.76
C ARG A 106 -1.15 -13.96 -2.50
N LYS A 107 -1.00 -13.79 -3.81
CA LYS A 107 -0.13 -14.66 -4.60
C LYS A 107 1.33 -14.50 -4.20
N LEU A 108 1.75 -13.28 -3.94
CA LEU A 108 3.12 -13.00 -3.55
C LEU A 108 3.46 -13.65 -2.21
N ASN A 109 2.55 -13.59 -1.24
CA ASN A 109 2.74 -14.20 0.07
C ASN A 109 2.81 -15.73 0.02
N SER A 110 2.16 -16.35 -0.97
CA SER A 110 2.16 -17.80 -1.10
C SER A 110 3.28 -18.36 -1.97
N SER A 111 4.15 -17.50 -2.47
CA SER A 111 5.29 -17.90 -3.31
C SER A 111 6.47 -18.43 -2.51
#